data_e66491d5a5d26c0ba858804bfddd41c6
#
_entry.id   e66491d5a5d26c0ba858804bfddd41c6
#
_cell.length_a   1.000
_cell.length_b   1.000
_cell.length_c   1.000
_cell.angle_alpha   90.00
_cell.angle_beta   90.00
_cell.angle_gamma   90.00
#
_symmetry.space_group_name_H-M   'P 1'
#
loop_
_entity.id
_entity.type
_entity.pdbx_description
1 polymer ?
#
loop_
_entity_poly.entity_id
_entity_poly.type
_entity_poly.pdbx_seq_one_letter_code
_entity_poly.pdbx_strand_id
1 'polypeptide(L)'
;MASADATQTASSRALLVRWQGVITPDPAVLKRLEGLAGLLLLALFTGLPFFTRTGLALVIAACGVLWLLWCLCSPPPQRIGTISRWLMLFLAIAIVATGCSPVPIAASKGLIKLLSYLGVYALLCKLLLSNSRWWNRLIAGLLSGGLFSSVLALRQLYASSEALAGWADPNSISAGTVRIYGPLGNPNLLAGYLLPLIPFAAIALVRWRGVGAQLFAGTTLVLAATATLFTYSRGGWLGMVAAGAVLLLLLLLRWTRHWPPLWRRLVPLAVLLVGAACLVVAATQIDPIRTRITSLLAGRGDSSNNFRINVWMAAIQMVQDRPWLGIGPGNTAFNSIYPLYQQPKFNALSAYSVPLEILVETGIPGLLACLGLLASSLRQGLKQLNADAPSALASIASLAAIAGLLMQGSTDTIFFRPEVQLIGWFALASLVSRPRES
;
A
#
# COMPACT_ATOMS: atom_id res chain seq x y z
N MET A 1 -31.31 -28.05 -31.83
CA MET A 1 -30.46 -27.73 -30.66
C MET A 1 -30.29 -26.22 -30.44
N ALA A 2 -30.41 -25.35 -31.43
CA ALA A 2 -30.23 -23.90 -31.26
C ALA A 2 -31.41 -23.14 -30.62
N SER A 3 -32.59 -23.73 -30.54
CA SER A 3 -33.79 -23.06 -29.95
C SER A 3 -33.90 -23.20 -28.40
N ALA A 4 -33.26 -24.20 -27.82
CA ALA A 4 -33.27 -24.44 -26.39
C ALA A 4 -32.32 -23.48 -25.62
N ASP A 5 -31.19 -23.14 -26.25
CA ASP A 5 -30.22 -22.22 -25.64
C ASP A 5 -30.72 -20.76 -25.61
N ALA A 6 -31.50 -20.34 -26.61
CA ALA A 6 -32.07 -18.99 -26.69
C ALA A 6 -33.17 -18.77 -25.62
N THR A 7 -33.94 -19.80 -25.31
CA THR A 7 -34.98 -19.72 -24.28
C THR A 7 -34.39 -19.75 -22.85
N GLN A 8 -33.29 -20.46 -22.64
CA GLN A 8 -32.64 -20.54 -21.33
C GLN A 8 -31.91 -19.22 -20.98
N THR A 9 -31.29 -18.56 -21.99
CA THR A 9 -30.67 -17.24 -21.84
C THR A 9 -31.71 -16.11 -21.66
N ALA A 10 -32.87 -16.22 -22.30
CA ALA A 10 -33.98 -15.28 -22.14
C ALA A 10 -34.63 -15.41 -20.74
N SER A 11 -34.80 -16.64 -20.23
CA SER A 11 -35.32 -16.92 -18.89
C SER A 11 -34.41 -16.42 -17.79
N SER A 12 -33.10 -16.62 -17.93
CA SER A 12 -32.06 -16.11 -16.98
C SER A 12 -32.01 -14.58 -16.98
N ARG A 13 -32.12 -13.94 -18.15
CA ARG A 13 -32.23 -12.47 -18.28
C ARG A 13 -33.55 -11.94 -17.68
N ALA A 14 -34.67 -12.62 -17.90
CA ALA A 14 -35.95 -12.22 -17.35
C ALA A 14 -35.99 -12.36 -15.82
N LEU A 15 -35.35 -13.38 -15.25
CA LEU A 15 -35.16 -13.52 -13.79
C LEU A 15 -34.28 -12.40 -13.23
N LEU A 16 -33.18 -12.09 -13.87
CA LEU A 16 -32.29 -10.96 -13.45
C LEU A 16 -33.03 -9.62 -13.52
N VAL A 17 -33.83 -9.36 -14.58
CA VAL A 17 -34.64 -8.15 -14.73
C VAL A 17 -35.74 -8.11 -13.67
N ARG A 18 -36.35 -9.26 -13.32
CA ARG A 18 -37.38 -9.36 -12.29
C ARG A 18 -36.82 -9.08 -10.87
N TRP A 19 -35.58 -9.53 -10.58
CA TRP A 19 -34.86 -9.16 -9.36
C TRP A 19 -34.47 -7.68 -9.36
N GLN A 20 -34.15 -7.10 -10.51
CA GLN A 20 -33.86 -5.66 -10.65
C GLN A 20 -35.09 -4.77 -10.48
N GLY A 21 -36.31 -5.28 -10.74
CA GLY A 21 -37.58 -4.55 -10.56
C GLY A 21 -38.11 -4.54 -9.13
N VAL A 22 -37.55 -5.39 -8.23
CA VAL A 22 -38.02 -5.53 -6.83
C VAL A 22 -37.34 -4.55 -5.89
N ILE A 23 -36.17 -4.03 -6.24
CA ILE A 23 -35.47 -3.05 -5.40
C ILE A 23 -34.88 -1.95 -6.32
N THR A 24 -35.71 -0.98 -6.70
CA THR A 24 -35.18 0.36 -7.01
C THR A 24 -34.90 1.04 -5.67
N PRO A 25 -33.65 1.09 -5.21
CA PRO A 25 -33.38 1.65 -3.89
C PRO A 25 -33.72 3.13 -3.92
N ASP A 26 -34.43 3.59 -2.91
CA ASP A 26 -34.68 5.00 -2.67
C ASP A 26 -33.33 5.75 -2.77
N PRO A 27 -33.24 6.79 -3.62
CA PRO A 27 -32.03 7.63 -3.72
C PRO A 27 -31.54 8.14 -2.36
N ALA A 28 -32.46 8.35 -1.40
CA ALA A 28 -32.11 8.75 -0.04
C ALA A 28 -31.33 7.65 0.70
N VAL A 29 -31.67 6.38 0.51
CA VAL A 29 -30.95 5.23 1.12
C VAL A 29 -29.54 5.15 0.54
N LEU A 30 -29.37 5.27 -0.78
CA LEU A 30 -28.05 5.25 -1.41
C LEU A 30 -27.16 6.39 -0.93
N LYS A 31 -27.72 7.60 -0.76
CA LYS A 31 -26.98 8.76 -0.25
C LYS A 31 -26.59 8.57 1.23
N ARG A 32 -27.45 7.94 2.04
CA ARG A 32 -27.10 7.60 3.44
C ARG A 32 -25.97 6.56 3.49
N LEU A 33 -26.03 5.50 2.66
CA LEU A 33 -24.97 4.49 2.59
C LEU A 33 -23.64 5.10 2.13
N GLU A 34 -23.66 6.01 1.13
CA GLU A 34 -22.46 6.76 0.71
C GLU A 34 -21.90 7.59 1.87
N GLY A 35 -22.74 8.33 2.59
CA GLY A 35 -22.33 9.12 3.73
C GLY A 35 -21.71 8.27 4.86
N LEU A 36 -22.38 7.16 5.21
CA LEU A 36 -21.88 6.21 6.23
C LEU A 36 -20.54 5.59 5.81
N ALA A 37 -20.41 5.15 4.54
CA ALA A 37 -19.17 4.60 4.02
C ALA A 37 -18.03 5.62 4.05
N GLY A 38 -18.33 6.86 3.67
CA GLY A 38 -17.36 7.95 3.71
C GLY A 38 -16.89 8.26 5.13
N LEU A 39 -17.81 8.35 6.09
CA LEU A 39 -17.49 8.61 7.50
C LEU A 39 -16.70 7.45 8.13
N LEU A 40 -17.10 6.21 7.87
CA LEU A 40 -16.42 5.03 8.39
C LEU A 40 -14.98 4.93 7.86
N LEU A 41 -14.78 5.15 6.54
CA LEU A 41 -13.45 5.17 5.93
C LEU A 41 -12.62 6.37 6.40
N LEU A 42 -13.25 7.53 6.60
CA LEU A 42 -12.57 8.71 7.16
C LEU A 42 -12.07 8.41 8.57
N ALA A 43 -12.92 7.84 9.43
CA ALA A 43 -12.54 7.42 10.78
C ALA A 43 -11.42 6.37 10.76
N LEU A 44 -11.53 5.36 9.86
CA LEU A 44 -10.50 4.36 9.66
C LEU A 44 -9.15 5.00 9.33
N PHE A 45 -9.07 5.84 8.31
CA PHE A 45 -7.81 6.41 7.86
C PHE A 45 -7.22 7.45 8.82
N THR A 46 -8.06 8.23 9.50
CA THR A 46 -7.59 9.18 10.52
C THR A 46 -7.04 8.46 11.75
N GLY A 47 -7.77 7.43 12.22
CA GLY A 47 -7.42 6.67 13.42
C GLY A 47 -6.44 5.52 13.20
N LEU A 48 -6.06 5.23 11.96
CA LEU A 48 -5.29 4.04 11.56
C LEU A 48 -4.05 3.77 12.44
N PRO A 49 -3.19 4.75 12.79
CA PRO A 49 -2.02 4.52 13.61
C PRO A 49 -2.32 4.40 15.12
N PHE A 50 -3.56 4.66 15.54
CA PHE A 50 -3.95 4.74 16.95
C PHE A 50 -4.90 3.62 17.39
N PHE A 51 -5.48 2.89 16.43
CA PHE A 51 -6.38 1.79 16.76
C PHE A 51 -5.67 0.66 17.50
N THR A 52 -6.35 0.11 18.50
CA THR A 52 -6.01 -1.21 19.03
C THR A 52 -6.26 -2.28 17.95
N ARG A 53 -5.61 -3.43 18.05
CA ARG A 53 -5.79 -4.54 17.08
C ARG A 53 -7.27 -4.95 16.94
N THR A 54 -8.00 -5.04 18.07
CA THR A 54 -9.42 -5.39 18.08
C THR A 54 -10.27 -4.30 17.46
N GLY A 55 -10.03 -3.02 17.85
CA GLY A 55 -10.76 -1.88 17.29
C GLY A 55 -10.58 -1.79 15.77
N LEU A 56 -9.35 -1.94 15.27
CA LEU A 56 -9.08 -1.93 13.84
C LEU A 56 -9.79 -3.09 13.10
N ALA A 57 -9.77 -4.31 13.68
CA ALA A 57 -10.46 -5.46 13.10
C ALA A 57 -11.97 -5.22 12.98
N LEU A 58 -12.59 -4.64 14.01
CA LEU A 58 -14.01 -4.29 14.00
C LEU A 58 -14.36 -3.25 12.94
N VAL A 59 -13.55 -2.21 12.80
CA VAL A 59 -13.77 -1.16 11.76
C VAL A 59 -13.60 -1.75 10.36
N ILE A 60 -12.62 -2.60 10.14
CA ILE A 60 -12.40 -3.30 8.86
C ILE A 60 -13.59 -4.23 8.55
N ALA A 61 -14.08 -4.99 9.52
CA ALA A 61 -15.25 -5.84 9.36
C ALA A 61 -16.51 -5.01 9.03
N ALA A 62 -16.71 -3.88 9.73
CA ALA A 62 -17.80 -2.95 9.43
C ALA A 62 -17.74 -2.39 8.01
N CYS A 63 -16.54 -2.10 7.48
CA CYS A 63 -16.35 -1.71 6.08
C CYS A 63 -16.82 -2.81 5.11
N GLY A 64 -16.45 -4.07 5.37
CA GLY A 64 -16.90 -5.22 4.56
C GLY A 64 -18.41 -5.41 4.58
N VAL A 65 -19.02 -5.34 5.76
CA VAL A 65 -20.49 -5.43 5.92
C VAL A 65 -21.19 -4.29 5.18
N LEU A 66 -20.72 -3.06 5.36
CA LEU A 66 -21.30 -1.89 4.69
C LEU A 66 -21.17 -1.96 3.17
N TRP A 67 -20.05 -2.49 2.66
CA TRP A 67 -19.88 -2.76 1.23
C TRP A 67 -20.92 -3.77 0.72
N LEU A 68 -21.13 -4.88 1.44
CA LEU A 68 -22.14 -5.89 1.08
C LEU A 68 -23.54 -5.28 1.06
N LEU A 69 -23.93 -4.56 2.11
CA LEU A 69 -25.23 -3.88 2.20
C LEU A 69 -25.41 -2.89 1.03
N TRP A 70 -24.39 -2.12 0.71
CA TRP A 70 -24.45 -1.20 -0.42
C TRP A 70 -24.55 -1.93 -1.76
N CYS A 71 -23.92 -3.10 -1.91
CA CYS A 71 -24.05 -3.93 -3.11
C CYS A 71 -25.44 -4.52 -3.27
N LEU A 72 -26.11 -4.92 -2.18
CA LEU A 72 -27.49 -5.39 -2.20
C LEU A 72 -28.48 -4.28 -2.63
N CYS A 73 -28.18 -3.03 -2.26
CA CYS A 73 -29.01 -1.87 -2.58
C CYS A 73 -28.66 -1.17 -3.91
N SER A 74 -27.75 -1.68 -4.72
CA SER A 74 -27.36 -0.98 -5.95
C SER A 74 -27.05 -1.97 -7.08
N PRO A 75 -27.32 -1.60 -8.34
CA PRO A 75 -27.05 -2.49 -9.47
C PRO A 75 -25.55 -2.83 -9.54
N PRO A 76 -25.21 -4.06 -9.99
CA PRO A 76 -23.82 -4.47 -10.15
C PRO A 76 -23.12 -3.58 -11.17
N PRO A 77 -21.79 -3.37 -11.06
CA PRO A 77 -21.02 -2.59 -12.00
C PRO A 77 -21.09 -3.25 -13.39
N GLN A 78 -21.36 -2.48 -14.42
CA GLN A 78 -21.47 -2.98 -15.80
C GLN A 78 -20.17 -3.62 -16.31
N ARG A 79 -19.01 -3.20 -15.82
CA ARG A 79 -17.70 -3.75 -16.21
C ARG A 79 -16.73 -3.72 -15.03
N ILE A 80 -16.06 -4.83 -14.81
CA ILE A 80 -14.97 -4.94 -13.84
C ILE A 80 -13.68 -4.40 -14.49
N GLY A 81 -13.05 -3.44 -13.86
CA GLY A 81 -11.78 -2.85 -14.32
C GLY A 81 -10.63 -3.86 -14.35
N THR A 82 -9.60 -3.59 -15.16
CA THR A 82 -8.46 -4.50 -15.33
C THR A 82 -7.71 -4.75 -14.01
N ILE A 83 -7.54 -3.71 -13.18
CA ILE A 83 -6.92 -3.82 -11.85
C ILE A 83 -7.71 -4.82 -10.98
N SER A 84 -9.04 -4.67 -10.90
CA SER A 84 -9.89 -5.56 -10.11
C SER A 84 -9.91 -6.99 -10.65
N ARG A 85 -9.75 -7.20 -11.96
CA ARG A 85 -9.64 -8.56 -12.56
C ARG A 85 -8.37 -9.28 -12.11
N TRP A 86 -7.22 -8.61 -12.11
CA TRP A 86 -5.98 -9.18 -11.60
C TRP A 86 -6.05 -9.47 -10.09
N LEU A 87 -6.73 -8.59 -9.35
CA LEU A 87 -6.93 -8.78 -7.91
C LEU A 87 -7.84 -9.98 -7.62
N MET A 88 -8.91 -10.17 -8.40
CA MET A 88 -9.77 -11.37 -8.29
C MET A 88 -9.01 -12.65 -8.67
N LEU A 89 -8.14 -12.61 -9.68
CA LEU A 89 -7.28 -13.72 -10.04
C LEU A 89 -6.32 -14.07 -8.88
N PHE A 90 -5.68 -13.07 -8.29
CA PHE A 90 -4.82 -13.26 -7.11
C PHE A 90 -5.61 -13.88 -5.94
N LEU A 91 -6.83 -13.39 -5.67
CA LEU A 91 -7.70 -13.97 -4.65
C LEU A 91 -8.07 -15.42 -4.95
N ALA A 92 -8.41 -15.75 -6.19
CA ALA A 92 -8.72 -17.13 -6.59
C ALA A 92 -7.53 -18.06 -6.37
N ILE A 93 -6.32 -17.61 -6.72
CA ILE A 93 -5.08 -18.36 -6.46
C ILE A 93 -4.87 -18.53 -4.95
N ALA A 94 -5.07 -17.49 -4.14
CA ALA A 94 -4.93 -17.55 -2.68
C ALA A 94 -5.95 -18.53 -2.04
N ILE A 95 -7.18 -18.62 -2.56
CA ILE A 95 -8.19 -19.59 -2.12
C ILE A 95 -7.71 -21.02 -2.42
N VAL A 96 -7.25 -21.29 -3.66
CA VAL A 96 -6.72 -22.59 -4.04
C VAL A 96 -5.49 -22.94 -3.23
N ALA A 97 -4.54 -22.01 -3.06
CA ALA A 97 -3.35 -22.16 -2.23
C ALA A 97 -3.70 -22.52 -0.78
N THR A 98 -4.76 -21.92 -0.23
CA THR A 98 -5.25 -22.25 1.11
C THR A 98 -5.78 -23.68 1.19
N GLY A 99 -6.57 -24.11 0.22
CA GLY A 99 -7.12 -25.47 0.18
C GLY A 99 -6.04 -26.56 0.01
N CYS A 100 -4.97 -26.26 -0.75
CA CYS A 100 -3.84 -27.15 -0.99
C CYS A 100 -2.67 -26.95 0.00
N SER A 101 -2.84 -26.11 1.02
CA SER A 101 -1.81 -25.81 2.01
C SER A 101 -1.48 -27.02 2.87
N PRO A 102 -0.21 -27.24 3.26
CA PRO A 102 0.14 -28.25 4.26
C PRO A 102 -0.41 -27.90 5.66
N VAL A 103 -0.80 -26.63 5.87
CA VAL A 103 -1.35 -26.11 7.14
C VAL A 103 -2.64 -25.30 6.89
N PRO A 104 -3.73 -25.92 6.41
CA PRO A 104 -4.89 -25.22 5.88
C PRO A 104 -5.58 -24.34 6.93
N ILE A 105 -5.61 -24.75 8.20
CA ILE A 105 -6.17 -23.97 9.30
C ILE A 105 -5.36 -22.68 9.55
N ALA A 106 -4.05 -22.75 9.44
CA ALA A 106 -3.18 -21.58 9.57
C ALA A 106 -3.31 -20.64 8.36
N ALA A 107 -3.36 -21.20 7.15
CA ALA A 107 -3.54 -20.47 5.90
C ALA A 107 -4.92 -19.78 5.81
N SER A 108 -5.99 -20.41 6.32
CA SER A 108 -7.33 -19.81 6.34
C SER A 108 -7.40 -18.50 7.13
N LYS A 109 -6.60 -18.35 8.20
CA LYS A 109 -6.50 -17.07 8.93
C LYS A 109 -5.92 -15.96 8.06
N GLY A 110 -4.92 -16.28 7.23
CA GLY A 110 -4.35 -15.34 6.25
C GLY A 110 -5.35 -14.99 5.15
N LEU A 111 -6.09 -15.97 4.64
CA LEU A 111 -7.14 -15.76 3.65
C LEU A 111 -8.27 -14.86 4.18
N ILE A 112 -8.73 -15.08 5.41
CA ILE A 112 -9.75 -14.23 6.06
C ILE A 112 -9.24 -12.80 6.19
N LYS A 113 -7.97 -12.60 6.58
CA LYS A 113 -7.34 -11.29 6.64
C LYS A 113 -7.32 -10.62 5.26
N LEU A 114 -6.92 -11.34 4.21
CA LEU A 114 -6.91 -10.85 2.84
C LEU A 114 -8.32 -10.43 2.39
N LEU A 115 -9.33 -11.28 2.59
CA LEU A 115 -10.73 -11.00 2.27
C LEU A 115 -11.24 -9.75 2.99
N SER A 116 -10.92 -9.60 4.28
CA SER A 116 -11.31 -8.43 5.06
C SER A 116 -10.75 -7.13 4.49
N TYR A 117 -9.48 -7.12 4.08
CA TYR A 117 -8.85 -5.95 3.47
C TYR A 117 -9.38 -5.67 2.05
N LEU A 118 -9.70 -6.72 1.29
CA LEU A 118 -10.36 -6.57 -0.01
C LEU A 118 -11.77 -6.00 0.13
N GLY A 119 -12.47 -6.27 1.23
CA GLY A 119 -13.73 -5.61 1.56
C GLY A 119 -13.58 -4.09 1.69
N VAL A 120 -12.52 -3.63 2.37
CA VAL A 120 -12.19 -2.19 2.46
C VAL A 120 -11.86 -1.61 1.09
N TYR A 121 -11.03 -2.30 0.28
CA TYR A 121 -10.72 -1.89 -1.08
C TYR A 121 -11.99 -1.77 -1.95
N ALA A 122 -12.89 -2.73 -1.86
CA ALA A 122 -14.13 -2.74 -2.62
C ALA A 122 -15.06 -1.58 -2.21
N LEU A 123 -15.14 -1.28 -0.90
CA LEU A 123 -15.88 -0.13 -0.38
C LEU A 123 -15.26 1.19 -0.87
N LEU A 124 -13.92 1.32 -0.85
CA LEU A 124 -13.19 2.46 -1.38
C LEU A 124 -13.50 2.69 -2.86
N CYS A 125 -13.40 1.64 -3.68
CA CYS A 125 -13.71 1.73 -5.11
C CYS A 125 -15.15 2.22 -5.33
N LYS A 126 -16.11 1.65 -4.59
CA LYS A 126 -17.52 2.03 -4.73
C LYS A 126 -17.76 3.47 -4.30
N LEU A 127 -17.18 3.93 -3.20
CA LEU A 127 -17.29 5.29 -2.69
C LEU A 127 -16.67 6.31 -3.67
N LEU A 128 -15.45 6.05 -4.14
CA LEU A 128 -14.74 6.97 -5.05
C LEU A 128 -15.38 7.03 -6.44
N LEU A 129 -16.05 5.95 -6.88
CA LEU A 129 -16.82 5.92 -8.13
C LEU A 129 -18.16 6.67 -7.99
N SER A 130 -18.78 6.65 -6.80
CA SER A 130 -20.04 7.37 -6.57
C SER A 130 -19.82 8.87 -6.46
N ASN A 131 -18.75 9.31 -5.78
CA ASN A 131 -18.50 10.72 -5.55
C ASN A 131 -17.00 11.00 -5.35
N SER A 132 -16.41 11.66 -6.33
CA SER A 132 -14.97 12.00 -6.35
C SER A 132 -14.54 12.97 -5.24
N ARG A 133 -15.48 13.71 -4.63
CA ARG A 133 -15.17 14.62 -3.49
C ARG A 133 -14.63 13.86 -2.27
N TRP A 134 -14.97 12.57 -2.12
CA TRP A 134 -14.47 11.73 -1.04
C TRP A 134 -12.97 11.52 -1.11
N TRP A 135 -12.35 11.57 -2.29
CA TRP A 135 -10.90 11.48 -2.41
C TRP A 135 -10.18 12.53 -1.55
N ASN A 136 -10.57 13.80 -1.67
CA ASN A 136 -9.95 14.89 -0.87
C ASN A 136 -10.21 14.73 0.64
N ARG A 137 -11.41 14.27 1.03
CA ARG A 137 -11.77 14.06 2.44
C ARG A 137 -10.96 12.91 3.05
N LEU A 138 -10.81 11.79 2.32
CA LEU A 138 -10.03 10.65 2.78
C LEU A 138 -8.53 10.99 2.87
N ILE A 139 -8.00 11.74 1.92
CA ILE A 139 -6.63 12.28 2.01
C ILE A 139 -6.49 13.17 3.25
N ALA A 140 -7.43 14.07 3.51
CA ALA A 140 -7.37 14.89 4.71
C ALA A 140 -7.34 14.04 5.99
N GLY A 141 -8.14 12.97 6.07
CA GLY A 141 -8.10 12.01 7.18
C GLY A 141 -6.75 11.31 7.31
N LEU A 142 -6.22 10.78 6.19
CA LEU A 142 -4.89 10.15 6.16
C LEU A 142 -3.79 11.11 6.62
N LEU A 143 -3.79 12.34 6.10
CA LEU A 143 -2.81 13.35 6.46
C LEU A 143 -2.94 13.79 7.93
N SER A 144 -4.16 13.83 8.48
CA SER A 144 -4.35 14.11 9.91
C SER A 144 -3.72 13.01 10.77
N GLY A 145 -4.00 11.74 10.50
CA GLY A 145 -3.37 10.62 11.20
C GLY A 145 -1.84 10.63 11.07
N GLY A 146 -1.34 10.94 9.86
CA GLY A 146 0.09 11.08 9.57
C GLY A 146 0.74 12.24 10.31
N LEU A 147 0.10 13.40 10.36
CA LEU A 147 0.58 14.58 11.08
C LEU A 147 0.75 14.29 12.57
N PHE A 148 -0.31 13.79 13.23
CA PHE A 148 -0.25 13.42 14.64
C PHE A 148 0.80 12.36 14.93
N SER A 149 0.90 11.32 14.08
CA SER A 149 1.93 10.27 14.22
C SER A 149 3.34 10.84 14.08
N SER A 150 3.56 11.77 13.14
CA SER A 150 4.85 12.41 12.93
C SER A 150 5.26 13.28 14.12
N VAL A 151 4.33 14.08 14.66
CA VAL A 151 4.57 14.90 15.84
C VAL A 151 4.94 14.03 17.05
N LEU A 152 4.15 12.98 17.32
CA LEU A 152 4.42 12.06 18.43
C LEU A 152 5.75 11.31 18.25
N ALA A 153 6.09 10.96 17.03
CA ALA A 153 7.37 10.30 16.74
C ALA A 153 8.56 11.25 16.93
N LEU A 154 8.48 12.47 16.39
CA LEU A 154 9.54 13.46 16.53
C LEU A 154 9.74 13.91 17.97
N ARG A 155 8.67 13.94 18.79
CA ARG A 155 8.79 14.18 20.24
C ARG A 155 9.74 13.17 20.91
N GLN A 156 9.86 11.94 20.40
CA GLN A 156 10.77 10.93 20.95
C GLN A 156 12.25 11.31 20.84
N LEU A 157 12.63 12.24 19.97
CA LEU A 157 14.00 12.76 19.88
C LEU A 157 14.45 13.48 21.18
N TYR A 158 13.50 13.91 22.00
CA TYR A 158 13.75 14.56 23.30
C TYR A 158 13.60 13.57 24.47
N ALA A 159 13.30 12.30 24.20
CA ALA A 159 13.23 11.27 25.24
C ALA A 159 14.64 10.75 25.60
N SER A 160 14.78 10.18 26.81
CA SER A 160 16.04 9.54 27.20
C SER A 160 16.39 8.40 26.26
N SER A 161 17.68 8.21 25.99
CA SER A 161 18.17 7.12 25.14
C SER A 161 17.78 5.73 25.66
N GLU A 162 17.61 5.57 26.96
CA GLU A 162 17.16 4.33 27.61
C GLU A 162 15.74 3.95 27.19
N ALA A 163 14.82 4.92 27.06
CA ALA A 163 13.44 4.67 26.61
C ALA A 163 13.37 4.19 25.15
N LEU A 164 14.38 4.46 24.34
CA LEU A 164 14.45 4.12 22.92
C LEU A 164 15.44 2.97 22.61
N ALA A 165 16.16 2.49 23.64
CA ALA A 165 17.19 1.44 23.51
C ALA A 165 16.66 0.09 22.98
N GLY A 166 15.36 -0.19 23.14
CA GLY A 166 14.74 -1.44 22.67
C GLY A 166 14.82 -1.68 21.15
N TRP A 167 15.20 -0.67 20.35
CA TRP A 167 15.37 -0.77 18.90
C TRP A 167 16.82 -0.54 18.43
N ALA A 168 17.75 -0.38 19.37
CA ALA A 168 19.18 -0.36 19.08
C ALA A 168 19.71 -1.79 19.03
N ASP A 169 20.28 -2.22 17.89
CA ASP A 169 21.01 -3.48 17.80
C ASP A 169 22.50 -3.21 18.12
N PRO A 170 23.01 -3.68 19.27
CA PRO A 170 24.40 -3.43 19.66
C PRO A 170 25.42 -4.07 18.71
N ASN A 171 25.03 -5.08 17.93
CA ASN A 171 25.88 -5.78 16.98
C ASN A 171 25.77 -5.21 15.53
N SER A 172 24.96 -4.19 15.32
CA SER A 172 24.86 -3.51 14.02
C SER A 172 25.98 -2.50 13.84
N ILE A 173 26.46 -2.31 12.61
CA ILE A 173 27.39 -1.23 12.22
C ILE A 173 26.88 0.14 12.67
N SER A 174 25.57 0.29 12.82
CA SER A 174 24.88 1.49 13.29
C SER A 174 24.45 1.43 14.76
N ALA A 175 25.18 0.70 15.59
CA ALA A 175 24.98 0.67 17.03
C ALA A 175 24.99 2.09 17.63
N GLY A 176 24.10 2.36 18.58
CA GLY A 176 23.94 3.69 19.20
C GLY A 176 23.04 4.67 18.45
N THR A 177 22.52 4.33 17.25
CA THR A 177 21.56 5.19 16.56
C THR A 177 20.19 5.10 17.22
N VAL A 178 19.70 6.20 17.79
CA VAL A 178 18.35 6.29 18.36
C VAL A 178 17.33 6.32 17.22
N ARG A 179 16.39 5.40 17.23
CA ARG A 179 15.36 5.24 16.18
C ARG A 179 13.98 5.56 16.73
N ILE A 180 13.30 6.54 16.14
CA ILE A 180 11.93 6.86 16.53
C ILE A 180 10.93 5.87 15.90
N TYR A 181 9.85 5.55 16.63
CA TYR A 181 8.81 4.61 16.21
C TYR A 181 7.38 5.14 16.39
N GLY A 182 7.21 6.27 17.06
CA GLY A 182 5.92 6.92 17.29
C GLY A 182 4.87 5.99 17.92
N PRO A 183 3.57 6.18 17.58
CA PRO A 183 2.48 5.37 18.14
C PRO A 183 2.48 3.92 17.63
N LEU A 184 3.19 3.63 16.55
CA LEU A 184 3.19 2.31 15.92
C LEU A 184 4.14 1.30 16.57
N GLY A 185 5.00 1.73 17.50
CA GLY A 185 5.87 0.87 18.29
C GLY A 185 7.00 0.18 17.49
N ASN A 186 7.17 0.46 16.20
CA ASN A 186 8.21 -0.10 15.33
C ASN A 186 8.68 0.94 14.31
N PRO A 187 10.01 1.25 14.24
CA PRO A 187 10.54 2.25 13.32
C PRO A 187 10.29 1.94 11.84
N ASN A 188 10.41 0.66 11.43
CA ASN A 188 10.16 0.28 10.04
C ASN A 188 8.66 0.40 9.71
N LEU A 189 7.77 0.09 10.65
CA LEU A 189 6.33 0.24 10.48
C LEU A 189 5.95 1.72 10.38
N LEU A 190 6.52 2.59 11.23
CA LEU A 190 6.32 4.02 11.14
C LEU A 190 6.77 4.56 9.78
N ALA A 191 7.96 4.16 9.31
CA ALA A 191 8.44 4.53 7.99
C ALA A 191 7.46 4.07 6.89
N GLY A 192 7.01 2.81 6.93
CA GLY A 192 6.07 2.26 5.94
C GLY A 192 4.69 2.92 5.95
N TYR A 193 4.24 3.40 7.11
CA TYR A 193 3.01 4.15 7.25
C TYR A 193 3.12 5.57 6.69
N LEU A 194 4.20 6.29 7.02
CA LEU A 194 4.41 7.69 6.60
C LEU A 194 4.80 7.81 5.13
N LEU A 195 5.55 6.85 4.61
CA LEU A 195 6.08 6.82 3.25
C LEU A 195 5.02 7.11 2.16
N PRO A 196 3.90 6.40 2.08
CA PRO A 196 2.88 6.67 1.07
C PRO A 196 2.14 8.00 1.30
N LEU A 197 2.15 8.57 2.52
CA LEU A 197 1.53 9.84 2.81
C LEU A 197 2.29 11.02 2.19
N ILE A 198 3.61 10.90 2.03
CA ILE A 198 4.47 11.94 1.44
C ILE A 198 3.97 12.37 0.05
N PRO A 199 3.80 11.47 -0.95
CA PRO A 199 3.29 11.87 -2.26
C PRO A 199 1.83 12.37 -2.20
N PHE A 200 0.98 11.84 -1.31
CA PHE A 200 -0.37 12.35 -1.14
C PHE A 200 -0.37 13.78 -0.55
N ALA A 201 0.49 14.08 0.42
CA ALA A 201 0.65 15.42 0.98
C ALA A 201 1.19 16.41 -0.06
N ALA A 202 2.19 16.01 -0.86
CA ALA A 202 2.74 16.84 -1.92
C ALA A 202 1.67 17.17 -2.99
N ILE A 203 0.85 16.20 -3.37
CA ILE A 203 -0.24 16.44 -4.31
C ILE A 203 -1.37 17.24 -3.67
N ALA A 204 -1.69 17.05 -2.40
CA ALA A 204 -2.65 17.88 -1.67
C ALA A 204 -2.21 19.35 -1.63
N LEU A 205 -0.92 19.62 -1.39
CA LEU A 205 -0.35 20.97 -1.42
C LEU A 205 -0.56 21.69 -2.77
N VAL A 206 -0.44 20.94 -3.89
CA VAL A 206 -0.64 21.49 -5.24
C VAL A 206 -2.12 21.59 -5.61
N ARG A 207 -2.94 20.67 -5.13
CA ARG A 207 -4.35 20.52 -5.55
C ARG A 207 -5.32 21.36 -4.72
N TRP A 208 -5.08 21.47 -3.42
CA TRP A 208 -5.99 22.18 -2.53
C TRP A 208 -5.85 23.70 -2.67
N ARG A 209 -6.94 24.39 -2.51
CA ARG A 209 -7.00 25.85 -2.55
C ARG A 209 -7.23 26.39 -1.13
N GLY A 210 -6.62 27.51 -0.83
CA GLY A 210 -6.70 28.16 0.47
C GLY A 210 -5.47 27.90 1.35
N VAL A 211 -4.98 28.97 1.98
CA VAL A 211 -3.73 28.97 2.76
C VAL A 211 -3.73 27.93 3.87
N GLY A 212 -4.83 27.80 4.62
CA GLY A 212 -4.92 26.83 5.71
C GLY A 212 -4.78 25.37 5.24
N ALA A 213 -5.43 24.98 4.12
CA ALA A 213 -5.34 23.65 3.57
C ALA A 213 -3.93 23.35 3.02
N GLN A 214 -3.30 24.33 2.38
CA GLN A 214 -1.94 24.22 1.87
C GLN A 214 -0.91 24.15 3.00
N LEU A 215 -1.06 24.96 4.05
CA LEU A 215 -0.21 24.88 5.25
C LEU A 215 -0.34 23.53 5.93
N PHE A 216 -1.55 23.00 6.09
CA PHE A 216 -1.76 21.66 6.65
C PHE A 216 -1.07 20.58 5.81
N ALA A 217 -1.24 20.60 4.49
CA ALA A 217 -0.60 19.63 3.60
C ALA A 217 0.94 19.76 3.60
N GLY A 218 1.45 21.00 3.55
CA GLY A 218 2.89 21.31 3.59
C GLY A 218 3.54 20.92 4.92
N THR A 219 2.91 21.24 6.05
CA THR A 219 3.39 20.83 7.37
C THR A 219 3.41 19.32 7.50
N THR A 220 2.35 18.63 7.06
CA THR A 220 2.32 17.16 7.08
C THR A 220 3.41 16.57 6.20
N LEU A 221 3.63 17.12 5.00
CA LEU A 221 4.70 16.67 4.09
C LEU A 221 6.09 16.76 4.77
N VAL A 222 6.40 17.92 5.35
CA VAL A 222 7.69 18.15 6.00
C VAL A 222 7.86 17.24 7.22
N LEU A 223 6.88 17.19 8.11
CA LEU A 223 6.98 16.39 9.33
C LEU A 223 6.99 14.89 9.04
N ALA A 224 6.21 14.40 8.06
CA ALA A 224 6.23 12.99 7.68
C ALA A 224 7.57 12.60 7.03
N ALA A 225 8.12 13.43 6.15
CA ALA A 225 9.44 13.20 5.57
C ALA A 225 10.54 13.18 6.64
N THR A 226 10.55 14.20 7.52
CA THR A 226 11.51 14.29 8.63
C THR A 226 11.39 13.10 9.58
N ALA A 227 10.17 12.75 10.01
CA ALA A 227 9.96 11.58 10.87
C ALA A 227 10.43 10.28 10.18
N THR A 228 10.15 10.12 8.87
CA THR A 228 10.63 8.96 8.11
C THR A 228 12.17 8.88 8.10
N LEU A 229 12.87 10.00 7.98
CA LEU A 229 14.35 10.04 8.07
C LEU A 229 14.83 9.56 9.44
N PHE A 230 14.27 10.07 10.53
CA PHE A 230 14.66 9.72 11.89
C PHE A 230 14.21 8.32 12.36
N THR A 231 13.40 7.60 11.58
CA THR A 231 13.21 6.17 11.81
C THR A 231 14.48 5.37 11.56
N TYR A 232 15.43 5.92 10.80
CA TYR A 232 16.62 5.23 10.31
C TYR A 232 16.31 3.88 9.62
N SER A 233 15.12 3.77 9.03
CA SER A 233 14.72 2.60 8.24
C SER A 233 15.35 2.66 6.85
N ARG A 234 16.30 1.75 6.56
CA ARG A 234 16.96 1.67 5.24
C ARG A 234 15.94 1.50 4.12
N GLY A 235 14.99 0.56 4.28
CA GLY A 235 13.90 0.36 3.33
C GLY A 235 12.99 1.59 3.21
N GLY A 236 12.71 2.28 4.33
CA GLY A 236 11.95 3.53 4.33
C GLY A 236 12.63 4.65 3.55
N TRP A 237 13.95 4.81 3.69
CA TRP A 237 14.73 5.80 2.93
C TRP A 237 14.74 5.51 1.43
N LEU A 238 15.03 4.25 1.05
CA LEU A 238 14.99 3.83 -0.35
C LEU A 238 13.58 4.02 -0.94
N GLY A 239 12.55 3.68 -0.16
CA GLY A 239 11.16 3.89 -0.56
C GLY A 239 10.82 5.38 -0.73
N MET A 240 11.31 6.27 0.15
CA MET A 240 11.10 7.71 0.04
C MET A 240 11.78 8.30 -1.21
N VAL A 241 13.00 7.86 -1.52
CA VAL A 241 13.71 8.23 -2.75
C VAL A 241 12.93 7.75 -3.98
N ALA A 242 12.46 6.50 -4.00
CA ALA A 242 11.68 5.95 -5.10
C ALA A 242 10.34 6.69 -5.29
N ALA A 243 9.61 6.94 -4.19
CA ALA A 243 8.36 7.70 -4.23
C ALA A 243 8.59 9.13 -4.72
N GLY A 244 9.63 9.81 -4.22
CA GLY A 244 10.00 11.16 -4.64
C GLY A 244 10.41 11.24 -6.11
N ALA A 245 11.21 10.29 -6.58
CA ALA A 245 11.65 10.21 -7.97
C ALA A 245 10.47 9.99 -8.93
N VAL A 246 9.57 9.06 -8.61
CA VAL A 246 8.36 8.80 -9.41
C VAL A 246 7.41 10.00 -9.39
N LEU A 247 7.19 10.60 -8.21
CA LEU A 247 6.37 11.80 -8.05
C LEU A 247 6.88 12.93 -8.94
N LEU A 248 8.18 13.25 -8.81
CA LEU A 248 8.84 14.32 -9.55
C LEU A 248 8.83 14.06 -11.05
N LEU A 249 9.18 12.84 -11.47
CA LEU A 249 9.16 12.45 -12.88
C LEU A 249 7.76 12.64 -13.50
N LEU A 250 6.72 12.11 -12.86
CA LEU A 250 5.36 12.18 -13.39
C LEU A 250 4.80 13.61 -13.39
N LEU A 251 5.13 14.43 -12.38
CA LEU A 251 4.79 15.86 -12.38
C LEU A 251 5.50 16.60 -13.52
N LEU A 252 6.80 16.36 -13.69
CA LEU A 252 7.57 16.98 -14.77
C LEU A 252 7.05 16.57 -16.15
N LEU A 253 6.79 15.28 -16.38
CA LEU A 253 6.21 14.79 -17.64
C LEU A 253 4.85 15.45 -17.93
N ARG A 254 4.04 15.70 -16.89
CA ARG A 254 2.77 16.40 -17.04
C ARG A 254 2.95 17.88 -17.33
N TRP A 255 3.83 18.59 -16.60
CA TRP A 255 4.04 20.04 -16.79
C TRP A 255 4.72 20.36 -18.10
N THR A 256 5.70 19.52 -18.53
CA THR A 256 6.44 19.73 -19.78
C THR A 256 5.71 19.18 -21.03
N ARG A 257 4.48 18.63 -20.88
CA ARG A 257 3.77 17.96 -21.99
C ARG A 257 3.58 18.83 -23.25
N HIS A 258 3.50 20.16 -23.06
CA HIS A 258 3.31 21.14 -24.13
C HIS A 258 4.64 21.76 -24.61
N TRP A 259 5.78 21.36 -24.04
CA TRP A 259 7.08 21.87 -24.39
C TRP A 259 7.61 21.18 -25.67
N PRO A 260 8.57 21.81 -26.39
CA PRO A 260 9.23 21.17 -27.52
C PRO A 260 9.81 19.80 -27.15
N PRO A 261 9.82 18.82 -28.09
CA PRO A 261 10.16 17.42 -27.79
C PRO A 261 11.51 17.22 -27.09
N LEU A 262 12.49 18.06 -27.44
CA LEU A 262 13.83 18.03 -26.81
C LEU A 262 13.77 18.38 -25.31
N TRP A 263 13.18 19.51 -24.96
CA TRP A 263 13.08 19.97 -23.57
C TRP A 263 12.18 19.08 -22.74
N ARG A 264 11.13 18.55 -23.32
CA ARG A 264 10.24 17.58 -22.67
C ARG A 264 10.96 16.32 -22.20
N ARG A 265 12.05 15.91 -22.87
CA ARG A 265 12.88 14.75 -22.47
C ARG A 265 14.03 15.16 -21.58
N LEU A 266 14.73 16.25 -21.91
CA LEU A 266 15.96 16.67 -21.20
C LEU A 266 15.68 17.19 -19.79
N VAL A 267 14.59 17.97 -19.59
CA VAL A 267 14.33 18.57 -18.26
C VAL A 267 14.03 17.52 -17.20
N PRO A 268 13.13 16.52 -17.39
CA PRO A 268 12.95 15.45 -16.41
C PRO A 268 14.24 14.69 -16.12
N LEU A 269 15.02 14.38 -17.15
CA LEU A 269 16.29 13.68 -17.00
C LEU A 269 17.31 14.53 -16.20
N ALA A 270 17.46 15.80 -16.55
CA ALA A 270 18.38 16.70 -15.84
C ALA A 270 18.00 16.86 -14.36
N VAL A 271 16.72 17.04 -14.06
CA VAL A 271 16.24 17.16 -12.67
C VAL A 271 16.49 15.88 -11.88
N LEU A 272 16.25 14.70 -12.48
CA LEU A 272 16.56 13.43 -11.82
C LEU A 272 18.06 13.23 -11.61
N LEU A 273 18.91 13.62 -12.56
CA LEU A 273 20.38 13.56 -12.42
C LEU A 273 20.88 14.51 -11.34
N VAL A 274 20.36 15.74 -11.28
CA VAL A 274 20.68 16.68 -10.20
C VAL A 274 20.25 16.13 -8.85
N GLY A 275 19.01 15.60 -8.76
CA GLY A 275 18.53 14.94 -7.55
C GLY A 275 19.41 13.77 -7.10
N ALA A 276 19.82 12.92 -8.05
CA ALA A 276 20.74 11.81 -7.77
C ALA A 276 22.12 12.33 -7.30
N ALA A 277 22.66 13.38 -7.93
CA ALA A 277 23.93 14.00 -7.50
C ALA A 277 23.82 14.57 -6.08
N CYS A 278 22.72 15.26 -5.76
CA CYS A 278 22.47 15.75 -4.40
C CYS A 278 22.40 14.61 -3.36
N LEU A 279 21.76 13.49 -3.71
CA LEU A 279 21.71 12.30 -2.85
C LEU A 279 23.11 11.69 -2.64
N VAL A 280 23.95 11.63 -3.69
CA VAL A 280 25.33 11.15 -3.57
C VAL A 280 26.15 12.08 -2.67
N VAL A 281 26.02 13.40 -2.84
CA VAL A 281 26.71 14.37 -1.96
C VAL A 281 26.23 14.20 -0.51
N ALA A 282 24.91 14.10 -0.26
CA ALA A 282 24.40 13.85 1.08
C ALA A 282 24.92 12.53 1.68
N ALA A 283 25.02 11.49 0.85
CA ALA A 283 25.53 10.18 1.24
C ALA A 283 27.02 10.20 1.63
N THR A 284 27.80 11.10 1.06
CA THR A 284 29.26 11.22 1.33
C THR A 284 29.58 12.21 2.45
N GLN A 285 28.77 13.27 2.62
CA GLN A 285 29.04 14.37 3.55
C GLN A 285 28.33 14.25 4.91
N ILE A 286 27.26 13.45 4.99
CA ILE A 286 26.46 13.34 6.22
C ILE A 286 26.74 11.97 6.86
N ASP A 287 27.50 11.95 7.97
CA ASP A 287 27.94 10.71 8.64
C ASP A 287 26.83 9.69 8.96
N PRO A 288 25.66 10.05 9.52
CA PRO A 288 24.59 9.09 9.74
C PRO A 288 24.08 8.44 8.45
N ILE A 289 24.04 9.19 7.34
CA ILE A 289 23.64 8.66 6.03
C ILE A 289 24.71 7.73 5.48
N ARG A 290 25.96 8.17 5.53
CA ARG A 290 27.12 7.38 5.08
C ARG A 290 27.21 6.05 5.82
N THR A 291 27.09 6.05 7.15
CA THR A 291 27.10 4.82 7.96
C THR A 291 25.97 3.87 7.57
N ARG A 292 24.79 4.39 7.28
CA ARG A 292 23.64 3.56 6.83
C ARG A 292 23.85 2.98 5.43
N ILE A 293 24.43 3.73 4.52
CA ILE A 293 24.74 3.23 3.16
C ILE A 293 25.86 2.20 3.21
N THR A 294 26.93 2.43 3.98
CA THR A 294 27.98 1.41 4.16
C THR A 294 27.45 0.14 4.78
N SER A 295 26.51 0.23 5.73
CA SER A 295 25.86 -0.94 6.30
C SER A 295 24.98 -1.71 5.30
N LEU A 296 24.39 -1.05 4.28
CA LEU A 296 23.69 -1.74 3.19
C LEU A 296 24.66 -2.57 2.33
N LEU A 297 25.84 -2.04 2.07
CA LEU A 297 26.87 -2.68 1.24
C LEU A 297 27.69 -3.74 1.99
N ALA A 298 27.64 -3.76 3.31
CA ALA A 298 28.42 -4.69 4.16
C ALA A 298 27.99 -6.17 4.05
N GLY A 299 26.91 -6.49 3.33
CA GLY A 299 26.45 -7.85 3.15
C GLY A 299 26.28 -8.58 4.49
N ARG A 300 26.91 -9.75 4.66
CA ARG A 300 26.87 -10.54 5.90
C ARG A 300 27.63 -9.92 7.07
N GLY A 301 28.42 -8.89 6.87
CA GLY A 301 29.12 -8.13 7.91
C GLY A 301 28.21 -7.27 8.78
N ASP A 302 26.98 -6.95 8.33
CA ASP A 302 25.94 -6.30 9.13
C ASP A 302 24.96 -7.33 9.65
N SER A 303 24.68 -7.35 10.96
CA SER A 303 23.78 -8.31 11.62
C SER A 303 22.40 -8.39 10.97
N SER A 304 21.80 -7.24 10.65
CA SER A 304 20.47 -7.14 10.06
C SER A 304 20.44 -7.66 8.60
N ASN A 305 21.51 -7.44 7.82
CA ASN A 305 21.62 -7.99 6.47
C ASN A 305 21.85 -9.51 6.53
N ASN A 306 22.75 -9.97 7.40
CA ASN A 306 23.02 -11.39 7.60
C ASN A 306 21.73 -12.14 8.01
N PHE A 307 20.94 -11.55 8.91
CA PHE A 307 19.64 -12.11 9.27
C PHE A 307 18.74 -12.29 8.04
N ARG A 308 18.56 -11.23 7.22
CA ARG A 308 17.71 -11.29 6.02
C ARG A 308 18.21 -12.31 5.00
N ILE A 309 19.53 -12.36 4.76
CA ILE A 309 20.11 -13.32 3.80
C ILE A 309 19.78 -14.76 4.22
N ASN A 310 19.89 -15.11 5.50
CA ASN A 310 19.58 -16.45 5.97
C ASN A 310 18.07 -16.75 5.88
N VAL A 311 17.20 -15.77 6.19
CA VAL A 311 15.75 -15.91 6.00
C VAL A 311 15.39 -16.09 4.52
N TRP A 312 16.01 -15.34 3.62
CA TRP A 312 15.77 -15.46 2.17
C TRP A 312 16.21 -16.81 1.63
N MET A 313 17.35 -17.35 2.10
CA MET A 313 17.79 -18.69 1.72
C MET A 313 16.76 -19.76 2.12
N ALA A 314 16.26 -19.72 3.35
CA ALA A 314 15.21 -20.63 3.82
C ALA A 314 13.90 -20.45 3.02
N ALA A 315 13.48 -19.19 2.77
CA ALA A 315 12.29 -18.92 1.99
C ALA A 315 12.40 -19.39 0.53
N ILE A 316 13.59 -19.31 -0.09
CA ILE A 316 13.83 -19.85 -1.43
C ILE A 316 13.70 -21.38 -1.43
N GLN A 317 14.20 -22.08 -0.41
CA GLN A 317 14.02 -23.53 -0.27
C GLN A 317 12.52 -23.90 -0.14
N MET A 318 11.76 -23.13 0.65
CA MET A 318 10.30 -23.32 0.75
C MET A 318 9.60 -23.16 -0.61
N VAL A 319 10.05 -22.19 -1.44
CA VAL A 319 9.54 -22.03 -2.82
C VAL A 319 9.94 -23.19 -3.72
N GLN A 320 11.18 -23.70 -3.62
CA GLN A 320 11.64 -24.84 -4.42
C GLN A 320 10.82 -26.10 -4.15
N ASP A 321 10.43 -26.32 -2.89
CA ASP A 321 9.60 -27.46 -2.51
C ASP A 321 8.12 -27.29 -2.94
N ARG A 322 7.63 -26.06 -3.02
CA ARG A 322 6.22 -25.74 -3.36
C ARG A 322 6.08 -24.58 -4.36
N PRO A 323 6.59 -24.71 -5.60
CA PRO A 323 6.69 -23.59 -6.53
C PRO A 323 5.33 -23.10 -7.07
N TRP A 324 4.31 -23.96 -7.12
CA TRP A 324 3.05 -23.65 -7.80
C TRP A 324 1.99 -23.01 -6.92
N LEU A 325 1.81 -23.49 -5.69
CA LEU A 325 0.72 -23.04 -4.81
C LEU A 325 1.24 -22.52 -3.45
N GLY A 326 2.55 -22.64 -3.21
CA GLY A 326 3.16 -22.23 -1.96
C GLY A 326 2.62 -22.97 -0.74
N ILE A 327 2.67 -22.31 0.41
CA ILE A 327 2.23 -22.86 1.71
C ILE A 327 0.86 -22.33 2.17
N GLY A 328 0.22 -21.47 1.36
CA GLY A 328 -0.99 -20.73 1.73
C GLY A 328 -0.69 -19.37 2.35
N PRO A 329 -1.66 -18.41 2.27
CA PRO A 329 -1.45 -17.03 2.65
C PRO A 329 -1.33 -16.83 4.17
N GLY A 330 -0.49 -15.86 4.57
CA GLY A 330 -0.45 -15.26 5.90
C GLY A 330 0.63 -15.79 6.82
N ASN A 331 1.07 -14.89 7.70
CA ASN A 331 2.17 -15.13 8.66
C ASN A 331 1.98 -16.38 9.54
N THR A 332 0.73 -16.79 9.81
CA THR A 332 0.48 -17.99 10.63
C THR A 332 0.93 -19.25 9.89
N ALA A 333 0.67 -19.33 8.57
CA ALA A 333 1.15 -20.43 7.74
C ALA A 333 2.68 -20.39 7.61
N PHE A 334 3.26 -19.21 7.37
CA PHE A 334 4.70 -19.01 7.33
C PHE A 334 5.36 -19.51 8.63
N ASN A 335 4.91 -19.05 9.80
CA ASN A 335 5.48 -19.42 11.09
C ASN A 335 5.34 -20.90 11.43
N SER A 336 4.37 -21.61 10.82
CA SER A 336 4.21 -23.06 11.02
C SER A 336 5.19 -23.88 10.18
N ILE A 337 5.61 -23.37 9.04
CA ILE A 337 6.44 -24.11 8.06
C ILE A 337 7.90 -23.67 8.09
N TYR A 338 8.16 -22.36 8.29
CA TYR A 338 9.52 -21.79 8.29
C TYR A 338 10.52 -22.50 9.23
N PRO A 339 10.14 -22.98 10.45
CA PRO A 339 11.06 -23.72 11.32
C PRO A 339 11.70 -24.95 10.70
N LEU A 340 11.09 -25.55 9.67
CA LEU A 340 11.64 -26.72 8.96
C LEU A 340 12.83 -26.36 8.05
N TYR A 341 12.98 -25.08 7.70
CA TYR A 341 13.98 -24.57 6.75
C TYR A 341 14.96 -23.59 7.37
N GLN A 342 14.65 -23.09 8.59
CA GLN A 342 15.43 -22.04 9.23
C GLN A 342 16.85 -22.51 9.58
N GLN A 343 17.81 -21.63 9.40
CA GLN A 343 19.14 -21.79 9.97
C GLN A 343 19.12 -21.57 11.50
N PRO A 344 19.97 -22.24 12.27
CA PRO A 344 20.05 -22.05 13.71
C PRO A 344 20.23 -20.56 14.08
N LYS A 345 19.47 -20.09 15.08
CA LYS A 345 19.45 -18.69 15.58
C LYS A 345 18.76 -17.65 14.67
N PHE A 346 18.21 -18.02 13.50
CA PHE A 346 17.53 -17.10 12.60
C PHE A 346 16.01 -17.33 12.61
N ASN A 347 15.37 -17.07 13.73
CA ASN A 347 13.91 -17.13 13.86
C ASN A 347 13.27 -15.93 13.18
N ALA A 348 12.38 -16.15 12.20
CA ALA A 348 11.71 -15.11 11.43
C ALA A 348 10.20 -15.26 11.47
N LEU A 349 9.50 -14.13 11.47
CA LEU A 349 8.02 -14.07 11.44
C LEU A 349 7.47 -13.88 10.02
N SER A 350 8.35 -13.68 9.02
CA SER A 350 8.01 -13.44 7.62
C SER A 350 9.26 -13.54 6.75
N ALA A 351 9.13 -13.53 5.42
CA ALA A 351 10.27 -13.60 4.50
C ALA A 351 11.10 -12.29 4.40
N TYR A 352 10.72 -11.21 5.06
CA TYR A 352 11.38 -9.89 4.97
C TYR A 352 11.59 -9.39 3.53
N SER A 353 10.69 -9.78 2.64
CA SER A 353 10.59 -9.33 1.25
C SER A 353 9.18 -9.63 0.75
N VAL A 354 8.43 -8.60 0.33
CA VAL A 354 7.05 -8.77 -0.14
C VAL A 354 6.97 -9.69 -1.36
N PRO A 355 7.83 -9.55 -2.41
CA PRO A 355 7.81 -10.49 -3.53
C PRO A 355 8.08 -11.94 -3.10
N LEU A 356 9.04 -12.13 -2.20
CA LEU A 356 9.38 -13.47 -1.72
C LEU A 356 8.27 -14.05 -0.82
N GLU A 357 7.65 -13.23 0.03
CA GLU A 357 6.49 -13.63 0.84
C GLU A 357 5.33 -14.09 -0.06
N ILE A 358 4.97 -13.31 -1.08
CA ILE A 358 3.93 -13.70 -2.05
C ILE A 358 4.28 -15.02 -2.74
N LEU A 359 5.55 -15.20 -3.12
CA LEU A 359 6.02 -16.40 -3.78
C LEU A 359 5.95 -17.63 -2.85
N VAL A 360 6.34 -17.46 -1.58
CA VAL A 360 6.22 -18.51 -0.55
C VAL A 360 4.76 -18.84 -0.26
N GLU A 361 3.90 -17.84 -0.15
CA GLU A 361 2.48 -18.01 0.22
C GLU A 361 1.62 -18.58 -0.91
N THR A 362 1.82 -18.12 -2.16
CA THR A 362 0.90 -18.39 -3.28
C THR A 362 1.60 -18.94 -4.53
N GLY A 363 2.90 -19.20 -4.44
CA GLY A 363 3.69 -19.73 -5.54
C GLY A 363 3.87 -18.75 -6.71
N ILE A 364 4.42 -19.28 -7.81
CA ILE A 364 4.66 -18.54 -9.05
C ILE A 364 3.38 -17.89 -9.63
N PRO A 365 2.22 -18.61 -9.69
CA PRO A 365 0.99 -18.00 -10.20
C PRO A 365 0.55 -16.77 -9.39
N GLY A 366 0.68 -16.79 -8.05
CA GLY A 366 0.34 -15.66 -7.20
C GLY A 366 1.25 -14.46 -7.44
N LEU A 367 2.56 -14.68 -7.59
CA LEU A 367 3.50 -13.62 -7.94
C LEU A 367 3.19 -13.03 -9.33
N LEU A 368 2.90 -13.86 -10.34
CA LEU A 368 2.52 -13.39 -11.68
C LEU A 368 1.21 -12.57 -11.65
N ALA A 369 0.22 -12.99 -10.87
CA ALA A 369 -1.02 -12.23 -10.70
C ALA A 369 -0.75 -10.87 -10.03
N CYS A 370 0.14 -10.81 -9.04
CA CYS A 370 0.57 -9.57 -8.40
C CYS A 370 1.33 -8.66 -9.39
N LEU A 371 2.23 -9.20 -10.21
CA LEU A 371 2.92 -8.44 -11.26
C LEU A 371 1.93 -7.90 -12.31
N GLY A 372 0.92 -8.69 -12.70
CA GLY A 372 -0.16 -8.26 -13.58
C GLY A 372 -1.00 -7.13 -12.95
N LEU A 373 -1.27 -7.21 -11.64
CA LEU A 373 -1.91 -6.14 -10.87
C LEU A 373 -1.10 -4.84 -10.93
N LEU A 374 0.20 -4.91 -10.66
CA LEU A 374 1.11 -3.75 -10.71
C LEU A 374 1.24 -3.17 -12.11
N ALA A 375 1.42 -4.00 -13.14
CA ALA A 375 1.49 -3.57 -14.53
C ALA A 375 0.19 -2.89 -14.99
N SER A 376 -0.97 -3.45 -14.61
CA SER A 376 -2.27 -2.84 -14.92
C SER A 376 -2.47 -1.52 -14.18
N SER A 377 -2.00 -1.40 -12.95
CA SER A 377 -2.05 -0.18 -12.15
C SER A 377 -1.17 0.92 -12.76
N LEU A 378 0.05 0.58 -13.14
CA LEU A 378 0.95 1.48 -13.85
C LEU A 378 0.33 1.95 -15.18
N ARG A 379 -0.14 1.02 -16.00
CA ARG A 379 -0.80 1.36 -17.29
C ARG A 379 -2.00 2.27 -17.09
N GLN A 380 -2.84 1.99 -16.09
CA GLN A 380 -4.02 2.80 -15.80
C GLN A 380 -3.63 4.20 -15.32
N GLY A 381 -2.68 4.31 -14.39
CA GLY A 381 -2.19 5.58 -13.89
C GLY A 381 -1.53 6.43 -14.97
N LEU A 382 -0.69 5.84 -15.84
CA LEU A 382 -0.07 6.54 -16.96
C LEU A 382 -1.11 7.06 -17.98
N LYS A 383 -2.18 6.29 -18.25
CA LYS A 383 -3.29 6.77 -19.08
C LYS A 383 -3.99 8.00 -18.50
N GLN A 384 -4.11 8.05 -17.17
CA GLN A 384 -4.76 9.17 -16.48
C GLN A 384 -3.90 10.44 -16.42
N LEU A 385 -2.61 10.39 -16.74
CA LEU A 385 -1.76 11.59 -16.82
C LEU A 385 -2.27 12.60 -17.86
N ASN A 386 -2.95 12.13 -18.90
CA ASN A 386 -3.53 12.98 -19.94
C ASN A 386 -4.97 13.42 -19.62
N ALA A 387 -5.55 12.96 -18.52
CA ALA A 387 -6.89 13.34 -18.08
C ALA A 387 -6.89 14.76 -17.46
N ASP A 388 -8.05 15.18 -16.96
CA ASP A 388 -8.23 16.40 -16.16
C ASP A 388 -7.24 16.47 -14.98
N ALA A 389 -6.99 17.69 -14.49
CA ALA A 389 -5.98 17.89 -13.45
C ALA A 389 -6.24 17.10 -12.17
N PRO A 390 -7.48 17.02 -11.63
CA PRO A 390 -7.75 16.25 -10.42
C PRO A 390 -7.44 14.75 -10.54
N SER A 391 -7.83 14.12 -11.65
CA SER A 391 -7.58 12.68 -11.89
C SER A 391 -6.11 12.38 -12.12
N ALA A 392 -5.43 13.22 -12.90
CA ALA A 392 -4.01 13.05 -13.14
C ALA A 392 -3.18 13.19 -11.85
N LEU A 393 -3.46 14.19 -11.03
CA LEU A 393 -2.77 14.42 -9.76
C LEU A 393 -3.01 13.26 -8.77
N ALA A 394 -4.24 12.76 -8.68
CA ALA A 394 -4.55 11.59 -7.86
C ALA A 394 -3.76 10.34 -8.31
N SER A 395 -3.65 10.14 -9.63
CA SER A 395 -2.88 9.03 -10.20
C SER A 395 -1.37 9.16 -9.96
N ILE A 396 -0.84 10.37 -10.07
CA ILE A 396 0.57 10.66 -9.77
C ILE A 396 0.88 10.32 -8.30
N ALA A 397 0.05 10.80 -7.35
CA ALA A 397 0.23 10.48 -5.94
C ALA A 397 0.19 8.96 -5.69
N SER A 398 -0.79 8.27 -6.28
CA SER A 398 -0.99 6.83 -6.11
C SER A 398 0.18 6.02 -6.68
N LEU A 399 0.65 6.33 -7.89
CA LEU A 399 1.80 5.64 -8.50
C LEU A 399 3.08 5.88 -7.71
N ALA A 400 3.30 7.09 -7.22
CA ALA A 400 4.45 7.41 -6.37
C ALA A 400 4.38 6.67 -5.02
N ALA A 401 3.21 6.62 -4.38
CA ALA A 401 3.00 5.86 -3.14
C ALA A 401 3.26 4.36 -3.36
N ILE A 402 2.73 3.78 -4.44
CA ILE A 402 2.96 2.36 -4.79
C ILE A 402 4.45 2.11 -5.04
N ALA A 403 5.14 2.97 -5.78
CA ALA A 403 6.58 2.82 -6.04
C ALA A 403 7.40 2.83 -4.74
N GLY A 404 7.10 3.72 -3.82
CA GLY A 404 7.74 3.77 -2.50
C GLY A 404 7.49 2.50 -1.69
N LEU A 405 6.23 2.03 -1.63
CA LEU A 405 5.87 0.79 -0.93
C LEU A 405 6.53 -0.45 -1.54
N LEU A 406 6.65 -0.53 -2.87
CA LEU A 406 7.35 -1.62 -3.54
C LEU A 406 8.84 -1.63 -3.22
N MET A 407 9.47 -0.46 -3.22
CA MET A 407 10.90 -0.34 -2.89
C MET A 407 11.15 -0.74 -1.43
N GLN A 408 10.37 -0.27 -0.48
CA GLN A 408 10.49 -0.70 0.93
C GLN A 408 10.17 -2.18 1.08
N GLY A 409 9.13 -2.67 0.40
CA GLY A 409 8.70 -4.06 0.41
C GLY A 409 9.71 -5.03 -0.21
N SER A 410 10.70 -4.55 -0.97
CA SER A 410 11.77 -5.43 -1.48
C SER A 410 12.65 -6.01 -0.37
N THR A 411 12.79 -5.30 0.76
CA THR A 411 13.67 -5.65 1.88
C THR A 411 12.94 -5.80 3.22
N ASP A 412 11.61 -5.68 3.24
CA ASP A 412 10.78 -5.82 4.44
C ASP A 412 9.36 -6.27 4.07
N THR A 413 8.64 -6.87 5.01
CA THR A 413 7.24 -7.32 4.85
C THR A 413 6.24 -6.42 5.59
N ILE A 414 6.64 -5.20 5.92
CA ILE A 414 5.80 -4.19 6.58
C ILE A 414 4.50 -3.91 5.79
N PHE A 415 4.51 -4.10 4.46
CA PHE A 415 3.33 -3.96 3.63
C PHE A 415 2.14 -4.80 4.11
N PHE A 416 2.36 -5.99 4.69
CA PHE A 416 1.29 -6.85 5.21
C PHE A 416 0.70 -6.40 6.56
N ARG A 417 1.24 -5.31 7.14
CA ARG A 417 0.63 -4.67 8.30
C ARG A 417 -0.58 -3.83 7.87
N PRO A 418 -1.70 -3.87 8.61
CA PRO A 418 -2.91 -3.14 8.21
C PRO A 418 -2.69 -1.66 8.03
N GLU A 419 -1.84 -1.06 8.86
CA GLU A 419 -1.53 0.37 8.85
C GLU A 419 -0.89 0.82 7.52
N VAL A 420 -0.18 -0.07 6.84
CA VAL A 420 0.48 0.19 5.55
C VAL A 420 -0.38 -0.32 4.39
N GLN A 421 -0.90 -1.54 4.51
CA GLN A 421 -1.63 -2.22 3.45
C GLN A 421 -2.91 -1.49 3.05
N LEU A 422 -3.65 -0.94 4.02
CA LEU A 422 -4.89 -0.19 3.74
C LEU A 422 -4.62 1.10 2.95
N ILE A 423 -3.48 1.76 3.17
CA ILE A 423 -3.08 2.91 2.34
C ILE A 423 -2.70 2.46 0.92
N GLY A 424 -2.05 1.31 0.79
CA GLY A 424 -1.80 0.68 -0.52
C GLY A 424 -3.10 0.38 -1.28
N TRP A 425 -4.12 -0.15 -0.60
CA TRP A 425 -5.44 -0.35 -1.19
C TRP A 425 -6.14 0.95 -1.57
N PHE A 426 -5.98 2.02 -0.76
CA PHE A 426 -6.47 3.35 -1.13
C PHE A 426 -5.79 3.89 -2.40
N ALA A 427 -4.47 3.72 -2.52
CA ALA A 427 -3.73 4.12 -3.72
C ALA A 427 -4.23 3.36 -4.97
N LEU A 428 -4.45 2.04 -4.87
CA LEU A 428 -5.01 1.23 -5.95
C LEU A 428 -6.45 1.64 -6.30
N ALA A 429 -7.31 1.86 -5.29
CA ALA A 429 -8.69 2.31 -5.50
C ALA A 429 -8.76 3.67 -6.19
N SER A 430 -7.83 4.58 -5.87
CA SER A 430 -7.72 5.89 -6.52
C SER A 430 -7.39 5.79 -8.02
N LEU A 431 -6.71 4.72 -8.46
CA LEU A 431 -6.44 4.47 -9.88
C LEU A 431 -7.65 3.88 -10.62
N VAL A 432 -8.54 3.16 -9.92
CA VAL A 432 -9.76 2.57 -10.50
C VAL A 432 -10.83 3.63 -10.68
N SER A 433 -10.95 4.57 -9.75
CA SER A 433 -11.94 5.63 -9.76
C SER A 433 -11.67 6.61 -10.90
N ARG A 434 -12.63 6.71 -11.84
CA ARG A 434 -12.70 7.84 -12.77
C ARG A 434 -13.59 8.90 -12.11
N PRO A 435 -13.09 10.08 -11.78
CA PRO A 435 -13.99 11.18 -11.44
C PRO A 435 -14.87 11.44 -12.68
N ARG A 436 -16.17 11.22 -12.57
CA ARG A 436 -17.11 11.78 -13.53
C ARG A 436 -17.11 13.28 -13.26
N GLU A 437 -16.83 14.06 -14.28
CA GLU A 437 -17.09 15.50 -14.27
C GLU A 437 -18.60 15.68 -14.03
N SER A 438 -18.93 16.39 -12.97
CA SER A 438 -20.25 16.95 -12.72
C SER A 438 -20.24 18.40 -13.10
#